data_ec2d1f3dce70f84a403f9df0d16da65d
#
_entry.id   ec2d1f3dce70f84a403f9df0d16da65d
#
_cell.length_a   1.000
_cell.length_b   1.000
_cell.length_c   1.000
_cell.angle_alpha   90.00
_cell.angle_beta   90.00
_cell.angle_gamma   90.00
#
_symmetry.space_group_name_H-M   'P 1'
#
loop_
_entity.id
_entity.type
_entity.pdbx_description
1 polymer ?
#
loop_
_entity_poly.entity_id
_entity_poly.type
_entity_poly.pdbx_seq_one_letter_code
_entity_poly.pdbx_strand_id
1 'polypeptide(L)'
;MITINTWRDPYDAGFTTTKPKQVSFQPGLTVLVGCNGAGKSTLLMNIKEEVAEQKLPCHSYDNLVDGGNHLGAILGGYGEEGDDLALGVSLFTSSEGEEIKWNISRESRLYKSFLELGYYNNRDYKLRRIFKDEDEDEDEDEDGNEKIISNVRILLFDAVDSGMSVDAVIEIKALFDTMMQDAAKMGIELYLIISANEYELARGSQCFDVNTGKYLTFADYEGYRDFIIKSRTKKEVRNKKAAERNEKRRQKEIAALQKQYEKKLAKYQSLLKKEAAGEKLPYYEKYDAERDVKSIIRDLKDYGVEMPEFKVEEGKL
;
A
#
# COMPACT_ATOMS: atom_id res chain seq x y z
N MET A 1 20.98 -6.22 -10.72
CA MET A 1 19.85 -7.00 -10.11
C MET A 1 19.60 -6.49 -8.71
N ILE A 2 18.38 -6.05 -8.39
CA ILE A 2 17.97 -5.62 -7.06
C ILE A 2 17.18 -6.72 -6.37
N THR A 3 17.35 -6.85 -5.04
CA THR A 3 16.64 -7.83 -4.23
C THR A 3 15.82 -7.12 -3.17
N ILE A 4 14.55 -7.45 -3.08
CA ILE A 4 13.52 -6.77 -2.29
C ILE A 4 12.96 -7.74 -1.26
N ASN A 5 12.93 -7.33 0.00
CA ASN A 5 12.16 -8.01 1.02
C ASN A 5 10.69 -7.62 0.88
N THR A 6 9.81 -8.59 0.90
CA THR A 6 8.39 -8.40 0.61
C THR A 6 7.54 -8.71 1.83
N TRP A 7 6.32 -8.14 1.87
CA TRP A 7 5.30 -8.46 2.87
C TRP A 7 5.82 -8.22 4.30
N ARG A 8 6.43 -7.07 4.51
CA ARG A 8 7.03 -6.67 5.80
C ARG A 8 6.01 -6.23 6.82
N ASP A 9 4.89 -5.67 6.38
CA ASP A 9 3.85 -5.14 7.24
C ASP A 9 3.19 -6.29 8.04
N PRO A 10 2.99 -6.15 9.38
CA PRO A 10 2.17 -7.06 10.18
C PRO A 10 0.77 -7.26 9.62
N TYR A 11 0.21 -6.26 8.93
CA TYR A 11 -1.05 -6.36 8.20
C TYR A 11 -0.99 -7.43 7.09
N ASP A 12 0.16 -7.55 6.44
CA ASP A 12 0.41 -8.55 5.41
C ASP A 12 0.71 -9.94 5.98
N ALA A 13 0.92 -10.09 7.28
CA ALA A 13 1.22 -11.37 7.92
C ALA A 13 0.13 -12.44 7.65
N GLY A 14 -1.11 -12.03 7.39
CA GLY A 14 -2.20 -12.91 6.95
C GLY A 14 -2.01 -13.45 5.53
N PHE A 15 -1.25 -12.75 4.68
CA PHE A 15 -1.01 -13.09 3.28
C PHE A 15 0.32 -13.82 3.06
N THR A 16 1.26 -13.74 4.00
CA THR A 16 2.67 -14.13 3.84
C THR A 16 2.92 -15.64 3.77
N THR A 17 1.97 -16.48 4.14
CA THR A 17 2.23 -17.93 4.22
C THR A 17 2.39 -18.61 2.85
N THR A 18 2.05 -17.93 1.75
CA THR A 18 2.09 -18.49 0.39
C THR A 18 2.89 -17.66 -0.61
N LYS A 19 3.37 -16.47 -0.20
CA LYS A 19 4.14 -15.57 -1.06
C LYS A 19 5.63 -15.62 -0.71
N PRO A 20 6.52 -15.38 -1.69
CA PRO A 20 7.95 -15.32 -1.41
C PRO A 20 8.24 -14.14 -0.47
N LYS A 21 9.10 -14.36 0.51
CA LYS A 21 9.54 -13.32 1.44
C LYS A 21 10.56 -12.37 0.82
N GLN A 22 11.16 -12.78 -0.26
CA GLN A 22 12.17 -12.04 -0.98
C GLN A 22 12.00 -12.28 -2.48
N VAL A 23 12.12 -11.22 -3.26
CA VAL A 23 12.04 -11.26 -4.73
C VAL A 23 13.20 -10.49 -5.33
N SER A 24 13.60 -10.84 -6.54
CA SER A 24 14.69 -10.16 -7.24
C SER A 24 14.21 -9.67 -8.60
N PHE A 25 14.58 -8.44 -8.95
CA PHE A 25 14.27 -7.82 -10.22
C PHE A 25 15.53 -7.65 -11.05
N GLN A 26 15.35 -7.83 -12.36
CA GLN A 26 16.37 -7.57 -13.38
C GLN A 26 16.22 -6.15 -13.90
N PRO A 27 17.30 -5.49 -14.36
CA PRO A 27 17.18 -4.25 -15.12
C PRO A 27 16.27 -4.45 -16.33
N GLY A 28 15.51 -3.43 -16.66
CA GLY A 28 14.58 -3.48 -17.78
C GLY A 28 13.13 -3.21 -17.37
N LEU A 29 12.21 -3.33 -18.32
CA LEU A 29 10.78 -3.24 -18.09
C LEU A 29 10.25 -4.55 -17.48
N THR A 30 9.71 -4.47 -16.29
CA THR A 30 9.02 -5.57 -15.61
C THR A 30 7.54 -5.22 -15.38
N VAL A 31 6.64 -6.03 -15.90
CA VAL A 31 5.20 -5.90 -15.72
C VAL A 31 4.73 -6.83 -14.60
N LEU A 32 4.26 -6.26 -13.48
CA LEU A 32 3.67 -7.02 -12.39
C LEU A 32 2.29 -7.54 -12.80
N VAL A 33 2.11 -8.84 -12.78
CA VAL A 33 0.87 -9.49 -13.21
C VAL A 33 0.22 -10.30 -12.09
N GLY A 34 -1.10 -10.35 -12.13
CA GLY A 34 -1.96 -11.03 -11.16
C GLY A 34 -3.35 -10.41 -11.16
N CYS A 35 -4.33 -11.14 -10.64
CA CYS A 35 -5.71 -10.62 -10.55
C CYS A 35 -5.79 -9.40 -9.61
N ASN A 36 -6.89 -8.63 -9.69
CA ASN A 36 -7.12 -7.52 -8.78
C ASN A 36 -7.08 -7.99 -7.31
N GLY A 37 -6.33 -7.25 -6.47
CA GLY A 37 -6.06 -7.61 -5.08
C GLY A 37 -5.09 -8.80 -4.94
N ALA A 38 -4.31 -9.15 -5.96
CA ALA A 38 -3.20 -10.10 -5.84
C ALA A 38 -2.03 -9.53 -5.05
N GLY A 39 -1.96 -8.21 -4.87
CA GLY A 39 -0.91 -7.51 -4.13
C GLY A 39 0.14 -6.84 -5.02
N LYS A 40 -0.23 -6.42 -6.25
CA LYS A 40 0.67 -5.66 -7.14
C LYS A 40 1.11 -4.35 -6.51
N SER A 41 0.16 -3.52 -6.06
CA SER A 41 0.42 -2.24 -5.38
C SER A 41 1.19 -2.42 -4.08
N THR A 42 0.85 -3.46 -3.28
CA THR A 42 1.60 -3.78 -2.06
C THR A 42 3.06 -4.14 -2.38
N LEU A 43 3.32 -4.87 -3.45
CA LEU A 43 4.69 -5.18 -3.87
C LEU A 43 5.43 -3.92 -4.31
N LEU A 44 4.81 -3.02 -5.08
CA LEU A 44 5.40 -1.73 -5.45
C LEU A 44 5.75 -0.88 -4.21
N MET A 45 4.87 -0.85 -3.22
CA MET A 45 5.13 -0.17 -1.96
C MET A 45 6.33 -0.77 -1.22
N ASN A 46 6.43 -2.10 -1.13
CA ASN A 46 7.58 -2.76 -0.53
C ASN A 46 8.88 -2.47 -1.31
N ILE A 47 8.82 -2.42 -2.65
CA ILE A 47 9.97 -2.02 -3.47
C ILE A 47 10.40 -0.60 -3.10
N LYS A 48 9.44 0.33 -3.06
CA LYS A 48 9.71 1.75 -2.72
C LYS A 48 10.39 1.89 -1.34
N GLU A 49 9.90 1.18 -0.34
CA GLU A 49 10.47 1.18 1.01
C GLU A 49 11.89 0.61 1.03
N GLU A 50 12.08 -0.57 0.41
CA GLU A 50 13.38 -1.26 0.40
C GLU A 50 14.45 -0.46 -0.34
N VAL A 51 14.12 0.12 -1.50
CA VAL A 51 15.08 0.92 -2.27
C VAL A 51 15.42 2.24 -1.57
N ALA A 52 14.50 2.79 -0.79
CA ALA A 52 14.78 3.94 0.06
C ALA A 52 15.76 3.58 1.19
N GLU A 53 15.59 2.42 1.83
CA GLU A 53 16.56 1.92 2.82
C GLU A 53 17.95 1.64 2.21
N GLN A 54 17.98 1.13 0.97
CA GLN A 54 19.22 0.91 0.22
C GLN A 54 19.81 2.19 -0.36
N LYS A 55 19.16 3.34 -0.13
CA LYS A 55 19.54 4.63 -0.69
C LYS A 55 19.69 4.62 -2.22
N LEU A 56 18.85 3.94 -2.95
CA LEU A 56 18.82 3.92 -4.40
C LEU A 56 17.86 4.97 -4.95
N PRO A 57 18.22 5.69 -6.03
CA PRO A 57 17.32 6.63 -6.69
C PRO A 57 16.04 5.96 -7.15
N CYS A 58 14.90 6.42 -6.64
CA CYS A 58 13.58 5.87 -6.95
C CYS A 58 12.56 6.98 -7.19
N HIS A 59 11.82 6.87 -8.28
CA HIS A 59 10.65 7.70 -8.55
C HIS A 59 9.41 6.81 -8.67
N SER A 60 8.30 7.19 -8.05
CA SER A 60 7.06 6.41 -8.09
C SER A 60 5.91 7.29 -8.54
N TYR A 61 5.07 6.75 -9.42
CA TYR A 61 3.81 7.30 -9.85
C TYR A 61 2.69 6.33 -9.46
N ASP A 62 1.69 6.85 -8.74
CA ASP A 62 0.48 6.12 -8.38
C ASP A 62 -0.71 6.84 -9.01
N ASN A 63 -1.37 6.17 -9.95
CA ASN A 63 -2.48 6.77 -10.68
C ASN A 63 -3.64 7.20 -9.77
N LEU A 64 -3.88 6.51 -8.67
CA LEU A 64 -4.95 6.86 -7.72
C LEU A 64 -4.64 8.11 -6.88
N VAL A 65 -3.34 8.36 -6.63
CA VAL A 65 -2.88 9.47 -5.80
C VAL A 65 -2.46 10.66 -6.65
N ASP A 66 -1.69 10.39 -7.71
CA ASP A 66 -1.08 11.42 -8.56
C ASP A 66 -1.98 11.79 -9.76
N GLY A 67 -2.86 10.89 -10.19
CA GLY A 67 -3.73 11.06 -11.36
C GLY A 67 -5.05 11.80 -11.09
N GLY A 68 -5.60 11.75 -9.88
CA GLY A 68 -6.96 12.23 -9.60
C GLY A 68 -7.07 13.51 -8.78
N ASN A 69 -5.98 14.05 -8.24
CA ASN A 69 -6.04 15.15 -7.26
C ASN A 69 -5.73 16.55 -7.79
N HIS A 70 -5.67 16.72 -9.12
CA HIS A 70 -5.48 18.07 -9.69
C HIS A 70 -6.66 19.00 -9.45
N LEU A 71 -7.86 18.47 -9.18
CA LEU A 71 -9.02 19.30 -8.84
C LEU A 71 -8.76 20.16 -7.59
N GLY A 72 -8.14 19.61 -6.57
CA GLY A 72 -7.78 20.35 -5.34
C GLY A 72 -6.72 21.40 -5.58
N ALA A 73 -5.76 21.16 -6.45
CA ALA A 73 -4.70 22.10 -6.78
C ALA A 73 -5.23 23.22 -7.71
N ILE A 74 -6.11 22.91 -8.67
CA ILE A 74 -6.72 23.89 -9.58
C ILE A 74 -7.74 24.77 -8.85
N LEU A 75 -8.55 24.20 -7.96
CA LEU A 75 -9.51 24.95 -7.13
C LEU A 75 -8.83 25.69 -5.96
N GLY A 76 -7.60 25.31 -5.59
CA GLY A 76 -6.81 25.92 -4.51
C GLY A 76 -6.08 27.21 -4.87
N GLY A 77 -6.22 27.74 -6.09
CA GLY A 77 -5.85 29.12 -6.39
C GLY A 77 -4.40 29.37 -6.86
N TYR A 78 -3.76 28.42 -7.53
CA TYR A 78 -2.50 28.66 -8.23
C TYR A 78 -2.72 28.86 -9.72
N GLY A 79 -3.09 30.07 -10.12
CA GLY A 79 -3.27 30.44 -11.52
C GLY A 79 -3.39 31.94 -11.66
N GLU A 80 -2.28 32.68 -11.75
CA GLU A 80 -2.28 34.07 -12.21
C GLU A 80 -2.19 34.19 -13.76
N GLU A 81 -2.04 33.09 -14.50
CA GLU A 81 -1.91 33.12 -15.95
C GLU A 81 -2.99 32.26 -16.63
N GLY A 82 -3.63 32.85 -17.65
CA GLY A 82 -4.85 32.33 -18.31
C GLY A 82 -4.75 30.96 -18.99
N ASP A 83 -3.55 30.39 -19.12
CA ASP A 83 -3.33 29.04 -19.68
C ASP A 83 -3.80 27.93 -18.75
N ASP A 84 -3.77 28.15 -17.43
CA ASP A 84 -4.17 27.16 -16.41
C ASP A 84 -5.70 26.93 -16.39
N LEU A 85 -6.49 27.95 -16.76
CA LEU A 85 -7.97 27.83 -16.81
C LEU A 85 -8.40 26.95 -17.99
N ALA A 86 -7.77 27.13 -19.15
CA ALA A 86 -8.04 26.31 -20.33
C ALA A 86 -7.64 24.84 -20.09
N LEU A 87 -6.56 24.61 -19.37
CA LEU A 87 -6.11 23.30 -18.93
C LEU A 87 -7.11 22.67 -17.96
N GLY A 88 -7.56 23.42 -16.95
CA GLY A 88 -8.57 22.96 -16.00
C GLY A 88 -9.86 22.53 -16.67
N VAL A 89 -10.37 23.33 -17.63
CA VAL A 89 -11.58 23.01 -18.40
C VAL A 89 -11.36 21.76 -19.27
N SER A 90 -10.18 21.60 -19.89
CA SER A 90 -9.85 20.42 -20.70
C SER A 90 -9.85 19.15 -19.84
N LEU A 91 -9.31 19.19 -18.64
CA LEU A 91 -9.31 18.06 -17.71
C LEU A 91 -10.73 17.69 -17.23
N PHE A 92 -11.60 18.68 -17.00
CA PHE A 92 -13.00 18.44 -16.63
C PHE A 92 -13.83 17.80 -17.74
N THR A 93 -13.43 17.95 -18.99
CA THR A 93 -14.16 17.41 -20.14
C THR A 93 -13.52 16.14 -20.69
N SER A 94 -12.34 15.77 -20.22
CA SER A 94 -11.61 14.59 -20.65
C SER A 94 -12.11 13.33 -19.94
N SER A 95 -11.99 12.18 -20.61
CA SER A 95 -12.21 10.89 -19.95
C SER A 95 -11.08 10.58 -18.96
N GLU A 96 -11.34 9.74 -17.97
CA GLU A 96 -10.34 9.31 -16.99
C GLU A 96 -9.03 8.83 -17.66
N GLY A 97 -9.15 8.07 -18.76
CA GLY A 97 -8.00 7.57 -19.52
C GLY A 97 -7.19 8.67 -20.21
N GLU A 98 -7.84 9.74 -20.70
CA GLU A 98 -7.16 10.89 -21.29
C GLU A 98 -6.41 11.70 -20.25
N GLU A 99 -6.99 11.88 -19.06
CA GLU A 99 -6.32 12.55 -17.94
C GLU A 99 -5.06 11.79 -17.50
N ILE A 100 -5.12 10.47 -17.39
CA ILE A 100 -3.98 9.64 -17.04
C ILE A 100 -2.87 9.76 -18.09
N LYS A 101 -3.23 9.64 -19.37
CA LYS A 101 -2.29 9.81 -20.49
C LYS A 101 -1.60 11.17 -20.44
N TRP A 102 -2.38 12.22 -20.19
CA TRP A 102 -1.86 13.58 -20.10
C TRP A 102 -0.90 13.74 -18.93
N ASN A 103 -1.25 13.22 -17.76
CA ASN A 103 -0.41 13.23 -16.58
C ASN A 103 0.91 12.48 -16.79
N ILE A 104 0.88 11.30 -17.40
CA ILE A 104 2.07 10.52 -17.72
C ILE A 104 2.94 11.27 -18.74
N SER A 105 2.35 11.90 -19.75
CA SER A 105 3.08 12.70 -20.74
C SER A 105 3.75 13.93 -20.12
N ARG A 106 3.07 14.61 -19.18
CA ARG A 106 3.65 15.72 -18.40
C ARG A 106 4.80 15.24 -17.54
N GLU A 107 4.63 14.14 -16.84
CA GLU A 107 5.65 13.53 -16.00
C GLU A 107 6.85 13.02 -16.84
N SER A 108 6.71 12.79 -18.14
CA SER A 108 7.81 12.32 -18.99
C SER A 108 9.03 13.25 -18.97
N ARG A 109 8.82 14.56 -18.81
CA ARG A 109 9.91 15.55 -18.66
C ARG A 109 10.63 15.36 -17.32
N LEU A 110 9.88 15.07 -16.26
CA LEU A 110 10.44 14.80 -14.94
C LEU A 110 11.23 13.49 -14.93
N TYR A 111 10.76 12.46 -15.64
CA TYR A 111 11.50 11.20 -15.77
C TYR A 111 12.83 11.38 -16.48
N LYS A 112 12.88 12.22 -17.52
CA LYS A 112 14.15 12.52 -18.19
C LYS A 112 15.14 13.17 -17.22
N SER A 113 14.71 14.19 -16.48
CA SER A 113 15.56 14.83 -15.45
C SER A 113 15.96 13.83 -14.35
N PHE A 114 15.06 12.92 -13.95
CA PHE A 114 15.37 11.87 -12.99
C PHE A 114 16.43 10.90 -13.52
N LEU A 115 16.33 10.48 -14.78
CA LEU A 115 17.36 9.63 -15.40
C LEU A 115 18.72 10.32 -15.38
N GLU A 116 18.79 11.60 -15.75
CA GLU A 116 20.03 12.36 -15.80
C GLU A 116 20.62 12.63 -14.41
N LEU A 117 19.81 13.05 -13.46
CA LEU A 117 20.27 13.61 -12.18
C LEU A 117 20.21 12.63 -11.00
N GLY A 118 19.35 11.59 -11.06
CA GLY A 118 19.25 10.58 -10.03
C GLY A 118 18.71 11.05 -8.69
N TYR A 119 17.73 11.97 -8.68
CA TYR A 119 17.16 12.48 -7.44
C TYR A 119 16.43 11.41 -6.63
N TYR A 120 16.54 11.55 -5.33
CA TYR A 120 16.22 10.56 -4.33
C TYR A 120 14.77 10.56 -3.87
N ASN A 121 14.12 11.73 -3.83
CA ASN A 121 12.84 11.91 -3.18
C ASN A 121 11.85 12.63 -4.07
N ASN A 122 10.82 11.91 -4.48
CA ASN A 122 9.84 12.36 -5.43
C ASN A 122 8.96 13.51 -4.92
N ARG A 123 8.58 13.43 -3.65
CA ARG A 123 7.66 14.40 -3.03
C ARG A 123 8.35 15.74 -2.80
N ASP A 124 9.57 15.67 -2.30
CA ASP A 124 10.38 16.88 -2.06
C ASP A 124 10.81 17.56 -3.36
N TYR A 125 11.06 16.77 -4.42
CA TYR A 125 11.39 17.32 -5.73
C TYR A 125 10.20 18.05 -6.37
N LYS A 126 8.98 17.46 -6.35
CA LYS A 126 7.77 18.14 -6.83
C LYS A 126 7.50 19.41 -6.02
N LEU A 127 7.56 19.34 -4.71
CA LEU A 127 7.34 20.49 -3.83
C LEU A 127 8.42 21.57 -3.99
N ARG A 128 9.71 21.20 -4.01
CA ARG A 128 10.80 22.17 -4.22
C ARG A 128 10.70 22.88 -5.59
N ARG A 129 10.23 22.20 -6.64
CA ARG A 129 10.11 22.82 -7.97
C ARG A 129 8.86 23.70 -8.10
N ILE A 130 7.78 23.42 -7.36
CA ILE A 130 6.57 24.24 -7.31
C ILE A 130 6.77 25.48 -6.42
N PHE A 131 7.57 25.35 -5.37
CA PHE A 131 7.81 26.40 -4.38
C PHE A 131 9.21 27.05 -4.46
N LYS A 132 10.04 26.71 -5.47
CA LYS A 132 11.27 27.47 -5.73
C LYS A 132 10.85 28.75 -6.46
N ASP A 133 10.62 29.79 -5.70
CA ASP A 133 10.67 31.15 -6.22
C ASP A 133 12.03 31.38 -6.88
N GLU A 134 12.04 32.02 -8.05
CA GLU A 134 13.21 32.18 -8.91
C GLU A 134 14.34 32.99 -8.27
N ASP A 135 14.19 33.46 -7.03
CA ASP A 135 15.07 34.41 -6.34
C ASP A 135 15.85 33.81 -5.13
N GLU A 136 15.76 32.53 -4.83
CA GLU A 136 16.62 31.95 -3.80
C GLU A 136 17.93 31.46 -4.43
N ASP A 137 18.97 32.27 -4.22
CA ASP A 137 20.36 31.96 -4.45
C ASP A 137 20.71 30.53 -4.00
N GLU A 138 21.59 29.90 -4.79
CA GLU A 138 22.17 28.57 -4.54
C GLU A 138 22.85 28.52 -3.17
N ASP A 139 22.07 28.46 -2.09
CA ASP A 139 22.61 28.04 -0.81
C ASP A 139 22.89 26.53 -0.93
N GLU A 140 24.17 26.22 -1.06
CA GLU A 140 24.75 24.90 -0.90
C GLU A 140 24.15 24.30 0.35
N ASP A 141 23.47 23.14 0.19
CA ASP A 141 23.04 22.35 1.33
C ASP A 141 24.29 22.03 2.16
N GLU A 142 24.45 22.70 3.31
CA GLU A 142 25.54 22.52 4.27
C GLU A 142 25.56 21.11 4.90
N ASP A 143 24.55 20.31 4.67
CA ASP A 143 24.56 18.89 4.97
C ASP A 143 25.28 18.16 3.84
N GLY A 144 26.57 17.98 3.95
CA GLY A 144 27.46 17.28 3.01
C GLY A 144 27.01 15.86 2.61
N ASN A 145 25.82 15.77 2.06
CA ASN A 145 25.32 14.58 1.41
C ASN A 145 26.12 14.36 0.12
N GLU A 146 27.13 13.52 0.21
CA GLU A 146 27.82 12.97 -0.96
C GLU A 146 26.76 12.58 -1.99
N LYS A 147 26.77 13.24 -3.15
CA LYS A 147 26.01 12.81 -4.33
C LYS A 147 26.42 11.36 -4.60
N ILE A 148 25.64 10.40 -4.14
CA ILE A 148 25.83 9.01 -4.51
C ILE A 148 25.49 8.94 -6.00
N ILE A 149 26.50 9.02 -6.84
CA ILE A 149 26.38 8.86 -8.29
C ILE A 149 26.21 7.36 -8.57
N SER A 150 25.04 6.84 -8.21
CA SER A 150 24.64 5.52 -8.64
C SER A 150 24.19 5.61 -10.09
N ASN A 151 24.62 4.66 -10.94
CA ASN A 151 24.09 4.51 -12.29
C ASN A 151 22.76 3.74 -12.31
N VAL A 152 22.25 3.31 -11.14
CA VAL A 152 20.97 2.64 -10.99
C VAL A 152 19.85 3.66 -10.88
N ARG A 153 18.73 3.42 -11.56
CA ARG A 153 17.48 4.18 -11.47
C ARG A 153 16.31 3.23 -11.35
N ILE A 154 15.35 3.58 -10.51
CA ILE A 154 14.17 2.77 -10.27
C ILE A 154 12.93 3.64 -10.50
N LEU A 155 12.09 3.22 -11.44
CA LEU A 155 10.82 3.86 -11.77
C LEU A 155 9.68 2.88 -11.47
N LEU A 156 8.74 3.31 -10.65
CA LEU A 156 7.59 2.52 -10.21
C LEU A 156 6.31 3.18 -10.71
N PHE A 157 5.46 2.41 -11.40
CA PHE A 157 4.16 2.88 -11.85
C PHE A 157 3.07 1.95 -11.37
N ASP A 158 2.12 2.48 -10.60
CA ASP A 158 0.95 1.70 -10.17
C ASP A 158 -0.28 2.04 -10.99
N ALA A 159 -1.01 1.00 -11.41
CA ALA A 159 -2.29 1.07 -12.11
C ALA A 159 -2.29 1.99 -13.35
N VAL A 160 -1.18 1.98 -14.10
CA VAL A 160 -0.98 2.92 -15.24
C VAL A 160 -2.03 2.78 -16.34
N ASP A 161 -2.67 1.63 -16.47
CA ASP A 161 -3.68 1.29 -17.47
C ASP A 161 -5.12 1.43 -16.97
N SER A 162 -5.32 1.93 -15.76
CA SER A 162 -6.66 2.08 -15.18
C SER A 162 -7.46 3.14 -15.95
N GLY A 163 -8.64 2.79 -16.42
CA GLY A 163 -9.52 3.70 -17.16
C GLY A 163 -9.06 4.07 -18.59
N MET A 164 -7.97 3.48 -19.08
CA MET A 164 -7.44 3.77 -20.42
C MET A 164 -8.07 2.92 -21.52
N SER A 165 -8.16 3.50 -22.72
CA SER A 165 -8.43 2.76 -23.95
C SER A 165 -7.19 1.97 -24.41
N VAL A 166 -7.39 0.95 -25.23
CA VAL A 166 -6.28 0.08 -25.70
C VAL A 166 -5.22 0.87 -26.48
N ASP A 167 -5.63 1.85 -27.27
CA ASP A 167 -4.71 2.73 -28.02
C ASP A 167 -3.85 3.58 -27.08
N ALA A 168 -4.42 4.14 -26.02
CA ALA A 168 -3.67 4.87 -25.00
C ALA A 168 -2.66 3.97 -24.27
N VAL A 169 -3.03 2.73 -23.97
CA VAL A 169 -2.12 1.74 -23.37
C VAL A 169 -0.94 1.43 -24.29
N ILE A 170 -1.18 1.32 -25.61
CA ILE A 170 -0.12 1.10 -26.61
C ILE A 170 0.85 2.29 -26.65
N GLU A 171 0.33 3.53 -26.61
CA GLU A 171 1.17 4.73 -26.60
C GLU A 171 2.03 4.82 -25.34
N ILE A 172 1.48 4.49 -24.17
CA ILE A 172 2.23 4.45 -22.92
C ILE A 172 3.33 3.39 -22.95
N LYS A 173 3.05 2.24 -23.54
CA LYS A 173 4.07 1.21 -23.73
C LYS A 173 5.21 1.72 -24.59
N ALA A 174 4.90 2.41 -25.69
CA ALA A 174 5.94 3.02 -26.54
C ALA A 174 6.77 4.08 -25.79
N LEU A 175 6.14 4.83 -24.87
CA LEU A 175 6.87 5.74 -23.99
C LEU A 175 7.83 5.00 -23.06
N PHE A 176 7.41 3.90 -22.45
CA PHE A 176 8.29 3.07 -21.62
C PHE A 176 9.47 2.48 -22.41
N ASP A 177 9.22 2.01 -23.62
CA ASP A 177 10.28 1.53 -24.52
C ASP A 177 11.29 2.65 -24.85
N THR A 178 10.82 3.87 -25.04
CA THR A 178 11.68 5.05 -25.26
C THR A 178 12.52 5.36 -24.01
N MET A 179 11.92 5.33 -22.83
CA MET A 179 12.65 5.54 -21.56
C MET A 179 13.74 4.50 -21.34
N MET A 180 13.47 3.23 -21.69
CA MET A 180 14.48 2.16 -21.65
C MET A 180 15.64 2.40 -22.60
N GLN A 181 15.35 2.85 -23.83
CA GLN A 181 16.37 3.18 -24.83
C GLN A 181 17.23 4.37 -24.40
N ASP A 182 16.63 5.40 -23.82
CA ASP A 182 17.36 6.59 -23.36
C ASP A 182 18.23 6.25 -22.16
N ALA A 183 17.75 5.48 -21.20
CA ALA A 183 18.54 4.99 -20.10
C ALA A 183 19.76 4.17 -20.60
N ALA A 184 19.56 3.30 -21.58
CA ALA A 184 20.64 2.51 -22.16
C ALA A 184 21.69 3.40 -22.86
N LYS A 185 21.29 4.45 -23.60
CA LYS A 185 22.20 5.44 -24.21
C LYS A 185 23.04 6.18 -23.18
N MET A 186 22.46 6.44 -21.99
CA MET A 186 23.13 7.12 -20.89
C MET A 186 24.00 6.19 -20.04
N GLY A 187 23.99 4.88 -20.29
CA GLY A 187 24.69 3.88 -19.46
C GLY A 187 24.03 3.66 -18.11
N ILE A 188 22.72 3.95 -17.99
CA ILE A 188 21.96 3.83 -16.77
C ILE A 188 21.32 2.45 -16.68
N GLU A 189 21.46 1.80 -15.53
CA GLU A 189 20.78 0.56 -15.17
C GLU A 189 19.36 0.88 -14.66
N LEU A 190 18.40 0.93 -15.58
CA LEU A 190 17.02 1.29 -15.28
C LEU A 190 16.19 0.05 -14.92
N TYR A 191 15.50 0.11 -13.77
CA TYR A 191 14.45 -0.80 -13.36
C TYR A 191 13.12 -0.08 -13.51
N LEU A 192 12.38 -0.38 -14.56
CA LEU A 192 11.05 0.14 -14.81
C LEU A 192 10.03 -0.94 -14.43
N ILE A 193 9.39 -0.78 -13.26
CA ILE A 193 8.47 -1.77 -12.70
C ILE A 193 7.07 -1.19 -12.68
N ILE A 194 6.17 -1.81 -13.42
CA ILE A 194 4.79 -1.31 -13.58
C ILE A 194 3.78 -2.34 -13.10
N SER A 195 2.68 -1.90 -12.48
CA SER A 195 1.52 -2.75 -12.28
C SER A 195 0.52 -2.54 -13.42
N ALA A 196 0.07 -3.62 -14.04
CA ALA A 196 -0.85 -3.58 -15.15
C ALA A 196 -1.97 -4.61 -15.01
N ASN A 197 -3.11 -4.29 -15.61
CA ASN A 197 -4.25 -5.18 -15.76
C ASN A 197 -4.49 -5.53 -17.23
N GLU A 198 -4.04 -4.66 -18.15
CA GLU A 198 -4.24 -4.83 -19.58
C GLU A 198 -3.15 -5.70 -20.22
N TYR A 199 -3.58 -6.59 -21.10
CA TYR A 199 -2.71 -7.54 -21.80
C TYR A 199 -1.68 -6.82 -22.67
N GLU A 200 -2.00 -5.70 -23.27
CA GLU A 200 -1.09 -4.97 -24.17
C GLU A 200 0.22 -4.54 -23.50
N LEU A 201 0.18 -4.24 -22.19
CA LEU A 201 1.40 -3.99 -21.42
C LEU A 201 2.19 -5.28 -21.15
N ALA A 202 1.51 -6.40 -20.92
CA ALA A 202 2.15 -7.70 -20.69
C ALA A 202 2.68 -8.34 -21.97
N ARG A 203 2.10 -7.99 -23.14
CA ARG A 203 2.43 -8.55 -24.46
C ARG A 203 3.88 -8.25 -24.82
N GLY A 204 4.69 -9.30 -24.99
CA GLY A 204 6.11 -9.17 -25.35
C GLY A 204 7.02 -8.61 -24.26
N SER A 205 6.48 -8.34 -23.07
CA SER A 205 7.25 -7.85 -21.93
C SER A 205 7.64 -8.99 -20.97
N GLN A 206 8.64 -8.76 -20.14
CA GLN A 206 8.91 -9.62 -19.00
C GLN A 206 7.85 -9.37 -17.92
N CYS A 207 7.04 -10.38 -17.66
CA CYS A 207 6.02 -10.31 -16.63
C CYS A 207 6.50 -10.98 -15.34
N PHE A 208 6.05 -10.44 -14.20
CA PHE A 208 6.40 -10.97 -12.88
C PHE A 208 5.13 -11.35 -12.13
N ASP A 209 4.93 -12.66 -11.86
CA ASP A 209 3.79 -13.14 -11.07
C ASP A 209 3.96 -12.77 -9.60
N VAL A 210 3.18 -11.84 -9.11
CA VAL A 210 3.22 -11.37 -7.72
C VAL A 210 2.84 -12.46 -6.69
N ASN A 211 2.22 -13.56 -7.12
CA ASN A 211 1.87 -14.66 -6.22
C ASN A 211 3.02 -15.64 -6.01
N THR A 212 3.87 -15.85 -7.04
CA THR A 212 4.93 -16.86 -7.00
C THR A 212 6.34 -16.26 -6.97
N GLY A 213 6.47 -14.96 -7.26
CA GLY A 213 7.77 -14.30 -7.36
C GLY A 213 8.60 -14.76 -8.55
N LYS A 214 7.95 -15.21 -9.62
CA LYS A 214 8.65 -15.75 -10.80
C LYS A 214 8.35 -14.93 -12.04
N TYR A 215 9.37 -14.82 -12.90
CA TYR A 215 9.21 -14.27 -14.23
C TYR A 215 8.48 -15.23 -15.15
N LEU A 216 7.68 -14.69 -16.05
CA LEU A 216 6.95 -15.40 -17.09
C LEU A 216 6.68 -14.50 -18.29
N THR A 217 6.31 -15.10 -19.41
CA THR A 217 5.88 -14.39 -20.62
C THR A 217 4.57 -15.02 -21.11
N PHE A 218 3.79 -14.24 -21.83
CA PHE A 218 2.54 -14.73 -22.45
C PHE A 218 2.71 -14.77 -23.97
N ALA A 219 2.39 -15.88 -24.58
CA ALA A 219 2.41 -16.03 -26.02
C ALA A 219 1.26 -15.29 -26.69
N ASP A 220 0.10 -15.26 -26.03
CA ASP A 220 -1.14 -14.68 -26.53
C ASP A 220 -2.07 -14.22 -25.40
N TYR A 221 -3.18 -13.59 -25.77
CA TYR A 221 -4.19 -13.12 -24.85
C TYR A 221 -4.88 -14.25 -24.07
N GLU A 222 -5.12 -15.39 -24.67
CA GLU A 222 -5.77 -16.51 -24.00
C GLU A 222 -4.89 -17.06 -22.86
N GLY A 223 -3.60 -17.17 -23.08
CA GLY A 223 -2.65 -17.55 -22.03
C GLY A 223 -2.62 -16.56 -20.87
N TYR A 224 -2.67 -15.26 -21.17
CA TYR A 224 -2.77 -14.21 -20.16
C TYR A 224 -4.08 -14.31 -19.38
N ARG A 225 -5.21 -14.41 -20.07
CA ARG A 225 -6.54 -14.54 -19.48
C ARG A 225 -6.64 -15.76 -18.54
N ASP A 226 -6.15 -16.91 -18.99
CA ASP A 226 -6.12 -18.14 -18.20
C ASP A 226 -5.28 -17.99 -16.94
N PHE A 227 -4.14 -17.28 -17.05
CA PHE A 227 -3.31 -16.96 -15.90
C PHE A 227 -4.06 -16.08 -14.90
N ILE A 228 -4.75 -15.03 -15.34
CA ILE A 228 -5.53 -14.14 -14.46
C ILE A 228 -6.66 -14.91 -13.76
N ILE A 229 -7.38 -15.79 -14.45
CA ILE A 229 -8.43 -16.64 -13.87
C ILE A 229 -7.82 -17.56 -12.79
N LYS A 230 -6.70 -18.23 -13.08
CA LYS A 230 -6.00 -19.07 -12.10
C LYS A 230 -5.51 -18.29 -10.90
N SER A 231 -5.00 -17.06 -11.12
CA SER A 231 -4.59 -16.14 -10.05
C SER A 231 -5.77 -15.78 -9.14
N ARG A 232 -6.95 -15.50 -9.71
CA ARG A 232 -8.17 -15.21 -8.97
C ARG A 232 -8.62 -16.40 -8.12
N THR A 233 -8.65 -17.60 -8.68
CA THR A 233 -9.00 -18.82 -7.93
C THR A 233 -8.05 -19.05 -6.75
N LYS A 234 -6.74 -18.86 -6.95
CA LYS A 234 -5.75 -18.94 -5.86
C LYS A 234 -6.01 -17.90 -4.76
N LYS A 235 -6.35 -16.67 -5.15
CA LYS A 235 -6.73 -15.61 -4.21
C LYS A 235 -7.95 -15.99 -3.38
N GLU A 236 -9.01 -16.50 -4.00
CA GLU A 236 -10.25 -16.91 -3.33
C GLU A 236 -9.97 -18.01 -2.29
N VAL A 237 -9.21 -19.05 -2.66
CA VAL A 237 -8.80 -20.12 -1.74
C VAL A 237 -7.98 -19.56 -0.57
N ARG A 238 -7.06 -18.64 -0.83
CA ARG A 238 -6.25 -17.99 0.21
C ARG A 238 -7.12 -17.18 1.17
N ASN A 239 -8.04 -16.37 0.63
CA ASN A 239 -8.93 -15.53 1.44
C ASN A 239 -9.85 -16.41 2.32
N LYS A 240 -10.37 -17.52 1.80
CA LYS A 240 -11.14 -18.46 2.58
C LYS A 240 -10.33 -19.04 3.76
N LYS A 241 -9.10 -19.48 3.49
CA LYS A 241 -8.21 -19.99 4.55
C LYS A 241 -7.86 -18.91 5.59
N ALA A 242 -7.65 -17.65 5.16
CA ALA A 242 -7.41 -16.53 6.06
C ALA A 242 -8.63 -16.25 6.95
N ALA A 243 -9.83 -16.22 6.37
CA ALA A 243 -11.07 -16.04 7.11
C ALA A 243 -11.27 -17.16 8.17
N GLU A 244 -11.05 -18.42 7.79
CA GLU A 244 -11.14 -19.57 8.72
C GLU A 244 -10.12 -19.45 9.88
N ARG A 245 -8.89 -18.97 9.61
CA ARG A 245 -7.88 -18.75 10.66
C ARG A 245 -8.26 -17.61 11.59
N ASN A 246 -8.75 -16.51 11.03
CA ASN A 246 -9.19 -15.35 11.82
C ASN A 246 -10.39 -15.73 12.71
N GLU A 247 -11.33 -16.49 12.18
CA GLU A 247 -12.46 -16.97 12.96
C GLU A 247 -12.00 -17.89 14.11
N LYS A 248 -11.10 -18.84 13.84
CA LYS A 248 -10.52 -19.69 14.90
C LYS A 248 -9.77 -18.90 15.96
N ARG A 249 -9.05 -17.82 15.56
CA ARG A 249 -8.38 -16.92 16.50
C ARG A 249 -9.40 -16.19 17.36
N ARG A 250 -10.41 -15.59 16.74
CA ARG A 250 -11.50 -14.90 17.42
C ARG A 250 -12.20 -15.82 18.44
N GLN A 251 -12.52 -17.06 18.06
CA GLN A 251 -13.13 -18.02 18.98
C GLN A 251 -12.23 -18.36 20.17
N LYS A 252 -10.91 -18.49 19.96
CA LYS A 252 -9.95 -18.70 21.08
C LYS A 252 -9.89 -17.48 22.01
N GLU A 253 -9.90 -16.26 21.48
CA GLU A 253 -9.90 -15.03 22.26
C GLU A 253 -11.19 -14.92 23.10
N ILE A 254 -12.35 -15.19 22.49
CA ILE A 254 -13.65 -15.25 23.19
C ILE A 254 -13.61 -16.29 24.32
N ALA A 255 -13.14 -17.50 24.06
CA ALA A 255 -13.06 -18.55 25.06
C ALA A 255 -12.12 -18.19 26.22
N ALA A 256 -10.99 -17.51 25.91
CA ALA A 256 -10.08 -17.01 26.94
C ALA A 256 -10.71 -15.91 27.80
N LEU A 257 -11.44 -14.99 27.20
CA LEU A 257 -12.18 -13.92 27.91
C LEU A 257 -13.30 -14.51 28.76
N GLN A 258 -14.05 -15.48 28.26
CA GLN A 258 -15.09 -16.19 29.04
C GLN A 258 -14.52 -16.89 30.27
N LYS A 259 -13.39 -17.57 30.14
CA LYS A 259 -12.68 -18.19 31.27
C LYS A 259 -12.20 -17.15 32.28
N GLN A 260 -11.70 -16.01 31.82
CA GLN A 260 -11.34 -14.91 32.71
C GLN A 260 -12.56 -14.31 33.42
N TYR A 261 -13.67 -14.15 32.72
CA TYR A 261 -14.94 -13.71 33.28
C TYR A 261 -15.38 -14.62 34.43
N GLU A 262 -15.45 -15.93 34.22
CA GLU A 262 -15.82 -16.90 35.25
C GLU A 262 -14.95 -16.80 36.50
N LYS A 263 -13.62 -16.69 36.29
CA LYS A 263 -12.65 -16.53 37.40
C LYS A 263 -12.86 -15.24 38.17
N LYS A 264 -13.07 -14.11 37.47
CA LYS A 264 -13.23 -12.80 38.10
C LYS A 264 -14.60 -12.70 38.78
N LEU A 265 -15.66 -13.25 38.17
CA LEU A 265 -16.99 -13.34 38.74
C LEU A 265 -16.98 -14.14 40.04
N ALA A 266 -16.32 -15.33 40.03
CA ALA A 266 -16.19 -16.15 41.23
C ALA A 266 -15.45 -15.42 42.38
N LYS A 267 -14.40 -14.65 42.04
CA LYS A 267 -13.70 -13.79 43.01
C LYS A 267 -14.66 -12.74 43.59
N TYR A 268 -15.39 -12.01 42.77
CA TYR A 268 -16.35 -11.00 43.18
C TYR A 268 -17.44 -11.61 44.09
N GLN A 269 -18.02 -12.72 43.69
CA GLN A 269 -19.02 -13.45 44.50
C GLN A 269 -18.47 -13.92 45.85
N SER A 270 -17.20 -14.34 45.91
CA SER A 270 -16.55 -14.74 47.16
C SER A 270 -16.40 -13.57 48.11
N LEU A 271 -16.09 -12.37 47.59
CA LEU A 271 -16.00 -11.14 48.38
C LEU A 271 -17.40 -10.72 48.93
N LEU A 272 -18.44 -10.82 48.12
CA LEU A 272 -19.83 -10.59 48.59
C LEU A 272 -20.25 -11.52 49.72
N LYS A 273 -19.89 -12.82 49.64
CA LYS A 273 -20.17 -13.78 50.71
C LYS A 273 -19.43 -13.47 52.00
N LYS A 274 -18.18 -13.02 51.95
CA LYS A 274 -17.43 -12.57 53.15
C LYS A 274 -18.00 -11.34 53.79
N GLU A 275 -18.39 -10.36 52.97
CA GLU A 275 -19.09 -9.14 53.44
C GLU A 275 -20.41 -9.47 54.13
N ALA A 276 -21.21 -10.39 53.56
CA ALA A 276 -22.48 -10.86 54.15
C ALA A 276 -22.24 -11.66 55.47
N ALA A 277 -21.07 -12.28 55.62
CA ALA A 277 -20.68 -12.93 56.89
C ALA A 277 -20.13 -11.98 57.95
N GLY A 278 -20.11 -10.66 57.69
CA GLY A 278 -19.64 -9.63 58.61
C GLY A 278 -18.13 -9.42 58.63
N GLU A 279 -17.40 -9.95 57.66
CA GLU A 279 -15.96 -9.67 57.51
C GLU A 279 -15.75 -8.25 56.99
N LYS A 280 -14.91 -7.46 57.66
CA LYS A 280 -14.51 -6.12 57.12
C LYS A 280 -13.56 -6.30 55.98
N LEU A 281 -14.08 -6.08 54.74
CA LEU A 281 -13.24 -6.08 53.56
C LEU A 281 -12.72 -4.66 53.24
N PRO A 282 -11.49 -4.52 52.74
CA PRO A 282 -11.01 -3.27 52.19
C PRO A 282 -11.90 -2.82 51.00
N TYR A 283 -12.39 -1.59 51.05
CA TYR A 283 -13.31 -1.04 50.02
C TYR A 283 -12.76 -1.23 48.58
N TYR A 284 -11.48 -1.04 48.40
CA TYR A 284 -10.85 -1.16 47.10
C TYR A 284 -10.89 -2.59 46.53
N GLU A 285 -10.87 -3.65 47.32
CA GLU A 285 -10.88 -5.03 46.80
C GLU A 285 -12.20 -5.38 46.10
N LYS A 286 -13.31 -4.97 46.67
CA LYS A 286 -14.65 -5.17 46.09
C LYS A 286 -14.79 -4.34 44.79
N TYR A 287 -14.40 -3.04 44.87
CA TYR A 287 -14.46 -2.13 43.73
C TYR A 287 -13.61 -2.62 42.56
N ASP A 288 -12.39 -3.05 42.84
CA ASP A 288 -11.49 -3.57 41.78
C ASP A 288 -12.03 -4.88 41.16
N ALA A 289 -12.57 -5.78 41.97
CA ALA A 289 -13.18 -7.02 41.46
C ALA A 289 -14.40 -6.74 40.58
N GLU A 290 -15.25 -5.78 40.95
CA GLU A 290 -16.41 -5.33 40.17
C GLU A 290 -15.98 -4.69 38.85
N ARG A 291 -15.00 -3.78 38.89
CA ARG A 291 -14.42 -3.11 37.70
C ARG A 291 -13.84 -4.14 36.73
N ASP A 292 -13.11 -5.14 37.23
CA ASP A 292 -12.53 -6.22 36.46
C ASP A 292 -13.62 -7.03 35.70
N VAL A 293 -14.72 -7.37 36.37
CA VAL A 293 -15.84 -8.09 35.74
C VAL A 293 -16.50 -7.23 34.67
N LYS A 294 -16.76 -5.93 34.95
CA LYS A 294 -17.37 -5.00 33.99
C LYS A 294 -16.48 -4.80 32.77
N SER A 295 -15.16 -4.74 32.92
CA SER A 295 -14.22 -4.62 31.80
C SER A 295 -14.33 -5.83 30.85
N ILE A 296 -14.29 -7.06 31.41
CA ILE A 296 -14.37 -8.26 30.56
C ILE A 296 -15.74 -8.38 29.87
N ILE A 297 -16.82 -7.95 30.51
CA ILE A 297 -18.16 -7.92 29.89
C ILE A 297 -18.15 -6.99 28.69
N ARG A 298 -17.52 -5.83 28.80
CA ARG A 298 -17.40 -4.87 27.69
C ARG A 298 -16.59 -5.51 26.55
N ASP A 299 -15.42 -6.10 26.84
CA ASP A 299 -14.58 -6.74 25.85
C ASP A 299 -15.32 -7.90 25.14
N LEU A 300 -16.11 -8.71 25.87
CA LEU A 300 -16.93 -9.75 25.27
C LEU A 300 -18.07 -9.20 24.39
N LYS A 301 -18.68 -8.06 24.79
CA LYS A 301 -19.70 -7.40 23.97
C LYS A 301 -19.11 -6.84 22.68
N ASP A 302 -17.87 -6.34 22.69
CA ASP A 302 -17.16 -5.88 21.50
C ASP A 302 -16.92 -7.03 20.50
N TYR A 303 -16.80 -8.27 21.00
CA TYR A 303 -16.80 -9.48 20.18
C TYR A 303 -18.19 -9.95 19.75
N GLY A 304 -19.27 -9.24 20.13
CA GLY A 304 -20.64 -9.61 19.81
C GLY A 304 -21.19 -10.78 20.65
N VAL A 305 -20.59 -11.06 21.81
CA VAL A 305 -21.07 -12.09 22.74
C VAL A 305 -22.12 -11.45 23.65
N GLU A 306 -23.35 -12.01 23.61
CA GLU A 306 -24.37 -11.61 24.57
C GLU A 306 -24.01 -12.07 25.97
N MET A 307 -23.90 -11.12 26.89
CA MET A 307 -23.61 -11.37 28.29
C MET A 307 -24.83 -11.02 29.15
N PRO A 308 -25.13 -11.83 30.20
CA PRO A 308 -26.19 -11.49 31.14
C PRO A 308 -25.89 -10.15 31.82
N GLU A 309 -26.94 -9.43 32.16
CA GLU A 309 -26.81 -8.19 32.94
C GLU A 309 -26.07 -8.49 34.26
N PHE A 310 -24.94 -7.82 34.43
CA PHE A 310 -24.23 -7.84 35.71
C PHE A 310 -24.89 -6.84 36.66
N LYS A 311 -25.72 -7.37 37.55
CA LYS A 311 -26.37 -6.56 38.58
C LYS A 311 -25.43 -6.41 39.79
N VAL A 312 -25.10 -5.17 40.08
CA VAL A 312 -24.39 -4.84 41.33
C VAL A 312 -25.44 -4.88 42.44
N GLU A 313 -25.26 -5.76 43.41
CA GLU A 313 -26.06 -5.67 44.62
C GLU A 313 -25.62 -4.40 45.39
N GLU A 314 -26.43 -3.35 45.28
CA GLU A 314 -26.28 -2.17 46.13
C GLU A 314 -26.49 -2.63 47.57
N GLY A 315 -25.38 -2.76 48.30
CA GLY A 315 -25.43 -3.00 49.73
C GLY A 315 -26.27 -1.88 50.39
N LYS A 316 -27.33 -2.26 51.06
CA LYS A 316 -28.04 -1.34 51.93
C LYS A 316 -27.02 -0.73 52.90
N LEU A 317 -26.75 0.57 52.75
CA LEU A 317 -26.06 1.41 53.73
C LEU A 317 -26.81 1.38 55.07
#